data_0a4474737b27d2913a32a567f683a379
#
_entry.id   0a4474737b27d2913a32a567f683a379
#
_cell.length_a   1.000
_cell.length_b   1.000
_cell.length_c   1.000
_cell.angle_alpha   90.00
_cell.angle_beta   90.00
_cell.angle_gamma   90.00
#
_symmetry.space_group_name_H-M   'P 1'
#
loop_
_entity.id
_entity.type
_entity.pdbx_description
1 polymer ?
#
loop_
_entity_poly.entity_id
_entity_poly.type
_entity_poly.pdbx_seq_one_letter_code
_entity_poly.pdbx_strand_id
1 'polypeptide(L)'
;DLHSFPTRRSSDLGNFDDFSEIDEELIENLAKMEPFGNGNPEPVLKITRASVLSMRRMGADGQHVKLALRDKNGKVLQMLAFNAPEEFFREPGDEVAAWFQPTINEWQGVRTVEGRLLHILLLD
;
A
#
# COMPACT_ATOMS: atom_id res chain seq x y z
N ASP A 1 8.76 -5.85 23.61
CA ASP A 1 8.24 -5.89 23.30
C ASP A 1 8.21 -5.86 22.80
N LEU A 2 8.56 -5.95 22.79
CA LEU A 2 8.13 -6.06 22.33
C LEU A 2 7.71 -5.68 22.03
N HIS A 3 7.88 -5.55 21.95
CA HIS A 3 6.97 -5.26 21.77
C HIS A 3 6.44 -4.89 21.13
N SER A 4 6.80 -4.79 21.26
CA SER A 4 5.77 -4.21 20.90
C SER A 4 4.73 -4.48 19.86
N PHE A 5 4.62 -5.54 19.34
CA PHE A 5 3.62 -5.88 18.36
C PHE A 5 2.45 -6.65 18.91
N PRO A 6 2.33 -6.82 20.15
CA PRO A 6 1.36 -7.78 20.67
C PRO A 6 -0.09 -7.44 20.38
N THR A 7 -0.39 -6.20 20.07
CA THR A 7 -1.77 -5.81 19.85
C THR A 7 -2.18 -5.81 18.39
N ARG A 8 -1.32 -6.27 17.51
CA ARG A 8 -1.66 -6.26 16.10
C ARG A 8 -2.69 -7.30 15.78
N ARG A 9 -3.59 -6.93 14.91
CA ARG A 9 -4.59 -7.85 14.40
C ARG A 9 -3.98 -8.77 13.38
N SER A 10 -4.65 -9.89 13.13
CA SER A 10 -4.12 -10.88 12.21
C SER A 10 -3.95 -10.33 10.79
N SER A 11 -4.82 -9.40 10.38
CA SER A 11 -4.75 -8.84 9.03
C SER A 11 -4.21 -7.42 9.00
N ASP A 12 -3.97 -6.82 10.16
CA ASP A 12 -3.53 -5.43 10.24
C ASP A 12 -2.19 -5.41 10.96
N LEU A 13 -1.12 -5.24 10.21
CA LEU A 13 0.23 -5.24 10.76
C LEU A 13 0.64 -3.88 11.28
N GLY A 14 -0.27 -2.90 11.23
CA GLY A 14 -0.06 -1.65 11.90
C GLY A 14 0.01 -0.47 10.97
N ASN A 15 0.22 0.65 11.60
CA ASN A 15 0.26 1.93 10.94
C ASN A 15 1.71 2.35 10.75
N PHE A 16 1.98 2.94 9.59
CA PHE A 16 3.30 3.44 9.25
C PHE A 16 3.18 4.91 8.93
N ASP A 17 4.11 5.70 9.46
CA ASP A 17 4.13 7.13 9.19
C ASP A 17 4.87 7.45 7.90
N ASP A 18 5.68 6.52 7.41
CA ASP A 18 6.39 6.67 6.16
C ASP A 18 6.61 5.29 5.55
N PHE A 19 7.28 5.28 4.40
CA PHE A 19 7.51 4.05 3.65
C PHE A 19 8.89 3.44 3.91
N SER A 20 9.62 3.94 4.90
CA SER A 20 11.01 3.51 5.08
C SER A 20 11.12 2.02 5.39
N GLU A 21 10.11 1.45 6.04
CA GLU A 21 10.14 0.04 6.39
C GLU A 21 9.42 -0.85 5.38
N ILE A 22 8.86 -0.25 4.34
CA ILE A 22 8.12 -1.01 3.33
C ILE A 22 9.10 -1.36 2.22
N ASP A 23 9.81 -2.47 2.41
CA ASP A 23 10.85 -2.90 1.47
C ASP A 23 10.71 -4.39 1.19
N GLU A 24 11.64 -4.92 0.40
CA GLU A 24 11.58 -6.33 0.02
C GLU A 24 11.73 -7.25 1.20
N GLU A 25 12.54 -6.87 2.18
CA GLU A 25 12.71 -7.70 3.37
C GLU A 25 11.40 -7.84 4.13
N LEU A 26 10.66 -6.76 4.27
CA LEU A 26 9.35 -6.81 4.92
C LEU A 26 8.44 -7.77 4.18
N ILE A 27 8.40 -7.67 2.85
CA ILE A 27 7.50 -8.49 2.05
C ILE A 27 7.89 -9.95 2.16
N GLU A 28 9.19 -10.25 2.16
CA GLU A 28 9.63 -11.63 2.32
C GLU A 28 9.25 -12.19 3.69
N ASN A 29 9.34 -11.35 4.72
CA ASN A 29 8.92 -11.78 6.04
C ASN A 29 7.42 -12.04 6.10
N LEU A 30 6.63 -11.22 5.42
CA LEU A 30 5.19 -11.44 5.36
C LEU A 30 4.85 -12.72 4.60
N ALA A 31 5.62 -13.04 3.57
CA ALA A 31 5.38 -14.24 2.79
C ALA A 31 5.56 -15.51 3.64
N LYS A 32 6.36 -15.43 4.69
CA LYS A 32 6.55 -16.58 5.58
C LYS A 32 5.28 -16.92 6.36
N MET A 33 4.30 -16.04 6.33
CA MET A 33 3.02 -16.26 7.01
C MET A 33 2.02 -17.00 6.13
N GLU A 34 2.38 -17.29 4.89
CA GLU A 34 1.49 -18.00 3.98
C GLU A 34 1.35 -19.46 4.42
N PRO A 35 0.25 -20.12 4.07
CA PRO A 35 -0.84 -19.63 3.22
C PRO A 35 -1.81 -18.76 4.00
N PHE A 36 -2.45 -17.85 3.27
CA PHE A 36 -3.45 -16.96 3.83
C PHE A 36 -4.84 -17.55 3.59
N GLY A 37 -5.76 -17.18 4.47
CA GLY A 37 -7.14 -17.68 4.37
C GLY A 37 -7.79 -17.63 5.73
N ASN A 38 -8.68 -18.58 5.98
CA ASN A 38 -9.35 -18.65 7.27
C ASN A 38 -8.32 -18.76 8.40
N GLY A 39 -8.38 -17.86 9.34
CA GLY A 39 -7.46 -17.87 10.47
C GLY A 39 -6.09 -17.30 10.16
N ASN A 40 -5.83 -16.95 8.91
CA ASN A 40 -4.55 -16.39 8.51
C ASN A 40 -4.74 -15.45 7.33
N PRO A 41 -5.43 -14.31 7.54
CA PRO A 41 -5.71 -13.38 6.45
C PRO A 41 -4.46 -12.69 5.94
N GLU A 42 -4.55 -12.22 4.70
CA GLU A 42 -3.45 -11.47 4.11
C GLU A 42 -3.20 -10.19 4.91
N PRO A 43 -1.91 -9.83 5.09
CA PRO A 43 -1.58 -8.64 5.86
C PRO A 43 -1.96 -7.36 5.14
N VAL A 44 -2.47 -6.41 5.90
CA VAL A 44 -2.84 -5.09 5.40
C VAL A 44 -2.05 -4.06 6.18
N LEU A 45 -1.42 -3.15 5.46
CA LEU A 45 -0.64 -2.07 6.06
C LEU A 45 -1.36 -0.75 5.83
N LYS A 46 -1.12 0.21 6.70
CA LYS A 46 -1.70 1.54 6.56
C LYS A 46 -0.59 2.59 6.59
N ILE A 47 -0.56 3.44 5.57
CA ILE A 47 0.24 4.65 5.65
C ILE A 47 -0.67 5.76 6.19
N THR A 48 -0.23 6.41 7.25
CA THR A 48 -1.10 7.36 7.95
C THR A 48 -1.26 8.66 7.21
N ARG A 49 -0.26 9.06 6.42
CA ARG A 49 -0.33 10.27 5.62
C ARG A 49 0.66 10.20 4.48
N ALA A 50 0.18 10.49 3.29
CA ALA A 50 1.02 10.56 2.11
C ALA A 50 0.41 11.56 1.16
N SER A 51 1.24 12.12 0.28
CA SER A 51 0.79 13.06 -0.74
C SER A 51 0.66 12.35 -2.08
N VAL A 52 -0.40 12.62 -2.79
CA VAL A 52 -0.56 12.07 -4.14
C VAL A 52 0.34 12.87 -5.08
N LEU A 53 1.33 12.20 -5.68
CA LEU A 53 2.19 12.83 -6.67
C LEU A 53 1.56 12.78 -8.05
N SER A 54 0.95 11.65 -8.40
CA SER A 54 0.35 11.49 -9.70
C SER A 54 -0.75 10.44 -9.62
N MET A 55 -1.64 10.52 -10.57
CA MET A 55 -2.74 9.57 -10.70
C MET A 55 -2.88 9.22 -12.17
N ARG A 56 -2.98 7.94 -12.47
CA ARG A 56 -3.14 7.46 -13.84
C ARG A 56 -4.29 6.49 -13.89
N ARG A 57 -5.22 6.74 -14.80
CA ARG A 57 -6.29 5.80 -15.09
C ARG A 57 -5.81 4.79 -16.12
N MET A 58 -6.19 3.54 -15.93
CA MET A 58 -5.79 2.46 -16.82
C MET A 58 -6.99 1.58 -17.10
N GLY A 59 -6.86 0.76 -18.15
CA GLY A 59 -7.93 -0.14 -18.55
C GLY A 59 -8.80 0.49 -19.64
N ALA A 60 -9.62 -0.34 -20.27
CA ALA A 60 -10.42 0.09 -21.41
C ALA A 60 -11.35 1.24 -21.07
N ASP A 61 -11.92 1.21 -19.87
CA ASP A 61 -12.86 2.24 -19.42
C ASP A 61 -12.26 3.14 -18.34
N GLY A 62 -10.95 3.06 -18.11
CA GLY A 62 -10.32 3.84 -17.07
C GLY A 62 -10.73 3.44 -15.67
N GLN A 63 -11.10 2.16 -15.49
CA GLN A 63 -11.60 1.69 -14.22
C GLN A 63 -10.51 1.29 -13.24
N HIS A 64 -9.27 1.22 -13.71
CA HIS A 64 -8.13 0.91 -12.86
C HIS A 64 -7.35 2.17 -12.56
N VAL A 65 -6.66 2.21 -11.43
CA VAL A 65 -5.92 3.41 -11.06
C VAL A 65 -4.54 3.03 -10.54
N LYS A 66 -3.58 3.87 -10.89
CA LYS A 66 -2.24 3.80 -10.35
C LYS A 66 -1.92 5.15 -9.73
N LEU A 67 -1.63 5.14 -8.44
CA LEU A 67 -1.30 6.34 -7.69
C LEU A 67 0.14 6.28 -7.24
N ALA A 68 0.87 7.37 -7.39
CA ALA A 68 2.20 7.51 -6.79
C ALA A 68 2.02 8.31 -5.52
N LEU A 69 2.31 7.68 -4.39
CA LEU A 69 2.18 8.32 -3.09
C LEU A 69 3.57 8.60 -2.53
N ARG A 70 3.74 9.80 -2.01
CA ARG A 70 5.02 10.22 -1.43
C ARG A 70 4.84 10.45 0.06
N ASP A 71 5.75 9.88 0.85
CA ASP A 71 5.70 10.05 2.29
C ASP A 71 6.39 11.36 2.71
N LYS A 72 6.43 11.58 4.02
CA LYS A 72 7.00 12.81 4.57
C LYS A 72 8.49 12.94 4.33
N ASN A 73 9.15 11.84 4.03
CA ASN A 73 10.60 11.82 3.80
C ASN A 73 10.95 11.82 2.33
N GLY A 74 9.95 11.88 1.46
CA GLY A 74 10.20 11.95 0.03
C GLY A 74 10.23 10.60 -0.67
N LYS A 75 10.05 9.51 0.04
CA LYS A 75 10.02 8.19 -0.59
C LYS A 75 8.67 7.98 -1.26
N VAL A 76 8.71 7.44 -2.47
CA VAL A 76 7.51 7.25 -3.28
C VAL A 76 7.22 5.76 -3.40
N LEU A 77 5.95 5.42 -3.24
CA LEU A 77 5.48 4.06 -3.42
C LEU A 77 4.29 4.09 -4.36
N GLN A 78 4.34 3.21 -5.39
CA GLN A 78 3.25 3.10 -6.35
C GLN A 78 2.15 2.24 -5.76
N MET A 79 0.91 2.69 -5.92
CA MET A 79 -0.27 1.94 -5.48
C MET A 79 -1.14 1.62 -6.68
N LEU A 80 -1.63 0.40 -6.73
CA LEU A 80 -2.47 -0.07 -7.83
C LEU A 80 -3.81 -0.56 -7.29
N ALA A 81 -4.87 -0.25 -8.01
CA ALA A 81 -6.19 -0.79 -7.69
C ALA A 81 -6.91 -1.12 -9.00
N PHE A 82 -7.51 -2.30 -9.05
CA PHE A 82 -8.27 -2.74 -10.21
C PHE A 82 -9.74 -2.60 -9.91
N ASN A 83 -10.52 -2.14 -10.91
CA ASN A 83 -11.95 -1.86 -10.75
C ASN A 83 -12.17 -0.96 -9.55
N ALA A 84 -11.42 0.15 -9.51
CA ALA A 84 -11.37 1.00 -8.34
C ALA A 84 -12.64 1.81 -8.18
N PRO A 85 -13.13 1.96 -6.93
CA PRO A 85 -14.22 2.89 -6.67
C PRO A 85 -13.81 4.31 -6.99
N GLU A 86 -14.79 5.18 -7.21
CA GLU A 86 -14.54 6.57 -7.60
C GLU A 86 -13.66 7.29 -6.60
N GLU A 87 -13.79 6.98 -5.31
CA GLU A 87 -13.02 7.67 -4.28
C GLU A 87 -11.53 7.35 -4.33
N PHE A 88 -11.12 6.36 -5.11
CA PHE A 88 -9.71 6.04 -5.26
C PHE A 88 -9.00 6.95 -6.27
N PHE A 89 -9.76 7.69 -7.07
CA PHE A 89 -9.19 8.55 -8.11
C PHE A 89 -8.89 9.91 -7.49
N ARG A 90 -7.79 9.98 -6.71
CA ARG A 90 -7.36 11.19 -6.04
C ARG A 90 -6.46 12.00 -6.96
N GLU A 91 -6.44 13.30 -6.76
CA GLU A 91 -5.69 14.19 -7.63
C GLU A 91 -4.34 14.53 -7.03
N PRO A 92 -3.35 14.87 -7.87
CA PRO A 92 -2.05 15.30 -7.35
C PRO A 92 -2.22 16.46 -6.38
N GLY A 93 -1.49 16.37 -5.27
CA GLY A 93 -1.60 17.36 -4.22
C GLY A 93 -2.49 16.97 -3.07
N ASP A 94 -3.35 15.96 -3.27
CA ASP A 94 -4.19 15.49 -2.18
C ASP A 94 -3.35 14.80 -1.11
N GLU A 95 -3.74 15.01 0.16
CA GLU A 95 -3.16 14.30 1.28
C GLU A 95 -4.09 13.18 1.68
N VAL A 96 -3.55 11.97 1.81
CA VAL A 96 -4.38 10.80 2.03
C VAL A 96 -3.77 9.86 3.06
N ALA A 97 -4.64 9.06 3.66
CA ALA A 97 -4.24 7.83 4.33
C ALA A 97 -4.63 6.67 3.42
N ALA A 98 -3.83 5.62 3.40
CA ALA A 98 -4.10 4.52 2.47
C ALA A 98 -3.85 3.19 3.15
N TRP A 99 -4.70 2.23 2.83
CA TRP A 99 -4.55 0.84 3.27
C TRP A 99 -4.18 0.01 2.07
N PHE A 100 -3.16 -0.82 2.21
CA PHE A 100 -2.62 -1.53 1.06
C PHE A 100 -1.94 -2.82 1.48
N GLN A 101 -1.77 -3.70 0.51
CA GLN A 101 -0.97 -4.90 0.67
C GLN A 101 0.30 -4.72 -0.13
N PRO A 102 1.48 -4.83 0.50
CA PRO A 102 2.73 -4.63 -0.24
C PRO A 102 3.00 -5.84 -1.14
N THR A 103 3.49 -5.56 -2.33
CA THR A 103 3.84 -6.59 -3.30
C THR A 103 5.17 -6.25 -3.92
N ILE A 104 5.80 -7.26 -4.53
CA ILE A 104 7.01 -7.05 -5.31
C ILE A 104 6.65 -7.25 -6.78
N ASN A 105 6.95 -6.24 -7.56
CA ASN A 105 6.77 -6.28 -9.00
C ASN A 105 8.12 -6.47 -9.66
N GLU A 106 8.22 -7.49 -10.50
CA GLU A 106 9.48 -7.78 -11.19
C GLU A 106 9.29 -7.61 -12.69
N TRP A 107 10.14 -6.79 -13.28
CA TRP A 107 10.08 -6.48 -14.71
C TRP A 107 11.49 -6.40 -15.24
N GLN A 108 11.81 -7.28 -16.20
CA GLN A 108 13.12 -7.28 -16.85
C GLN A 108 14.28 -7.32 -15.85
N GLY A 109 14.12 -8.13 -14.81
CA GLY A 109 15.16 -8.31 -13.81
C GLY A 109 15.19 -7.24 -12.73
N VAL A 110 14.36 -6.21 -12.85
CA VAL A 110 14.29 -5.15 -11.85
C VAL A 110 13.10 -5.42 -10.92
N ARG A 111 13.37 -5.41 -9.62
CA ARG A 111 12.34 -5.66 -8.61
C ARG A 111 12.01 -4.35 -7.92
N THR A 112 10.72 -4.04 -7.84
CA THR A 112 10.24 -2.84 -7.15
C THR A 112 9.14 -3.23 -6.18
N VAL A 113 9.08 -2.49 -5.09
CA VAL A 113 8.01 -2.67 -4.12
C VAL A 113 6.85 -1.76 -4.50
N GLU A 114 5.66 -2.35 -4.54
CA GLU A 114 4.45 -1.61 -4.85
C GLU A 114 3.39 -1.98 -3.83
N GLY A 115 2.30 -1.23 -3.82
CA GLY A 115 1.17 -1.54 -2.96
C GLY A 115 -0.06 -1.85 -3.77
N ARG A 116 -0.80 -2.87 -3.34
CA ARG A 116 -2.13 -3.11 -3.86
C ARG A 116 -3.09 -2.31 -2.98
N LEU A 117 -3.68 -1.28 -3.54
CA LEU A 117 -4.51 -0.36 -2.77
C LEU A 117 -5.85 -1.00 -2.43
N LEU A 118 -6.20 -1.00 -1.16
CA LEU A 118 -7.44 -1.56 -0.68
C LEU A 118 -8.44 -0.49 -0.28
N HIS A 119 -7.94 0.62 0.24
CA HIS A 119 -8.80 1.71 0.68
C HIS A 119 -7.98 2.98 0.77
N ILE A 120 -8.63 4.11 0.58
CA ILE A 120 -7.96 5.40 0.67
C ILE A 120 -8.91 6.40 1.32
N LEU A 121 -8.34 7.29 2.11
CA LEU A 121 -9.10 8.29 2.83
C LEU A 121 -8.46 9.65 2.59
N LEU A 122 -9.25 10.59 2.10
CA LEU A 122 -8.76 11.95 1.90
C LEU A 122 -8.64 12.65 3.25
N LEU A 123 -7.49 13.27 3.47
CA LEU A 123 -7.22 14.01 4.71
C LEU A 123 -7.38 15.51 4.44
N ASP A 124 -7.74 16.22 5.49
CA ASP A 124 -7.88 17.67 5.38
C ASP A 124 -6.54 18.40 5.50
#